data_7c7a2ab4fb584df91c4b8014b2646d07
#
_entry.id   7c7a2ab4fb584df91c4b8014b2646d07
#
_cell.length_a   1.000
_cell.length_b   1.000
_cell.length_c   1.000
_cell.angle_alpha   90.00
_cell.angle_beta   90.00
_cell.angle_gamma   90.00
#
_symmetry.space_group_name_H-M   'P 1'
#
loop_
_entity.id
_entity.type
_entity.pdbx_description
1 polymer ?
#
loop_
_entity_poly.entity_id
_entity_poly.type
_entity_poly.pdbx_seq_one_letter_code
_entity_poly.pdbx_strand_id
1 'polypeptide(L)'
;NDGVFDAYPHRTRVARTVGLLTGLPDAYGRGRIVGDYRRVPLYGTDFLIEEKKKDLDALDGAMTDERIRLREEVQMQICALQEMALMAKGYGCDITRPAETAHDAVQSLYMAYLAGVKENNGAATSLGRTATFLDIYIQRDLDNGTLDESGAQELVDQFIIKLRLVRHLRTPEYNELFGGDPTWITE
;
A
#
# COMPACT_ATOMS: atom_id res chain seq x y z
N ASN A 1 11.13 8.77 -1.62
CA ASN A 1 12.38 8.88 -2.41
C ASN A 1 13.43 9.73 -1.69
N ASP A 2 13.02 10.80 -1.07
CA ASP A 2 13.95 11.76 -0.46
C ASP A 2 14.74 11.12 0.70
N GLY A 3 14.11 10.32 1.54
CA GLY A 3 14.78 9.62 2.64
C GLY A 3 15.91 8.70 2.21
N VAL A 4 15.83 8.07 1.03
CA VAL A 4 16.93 7.22 0.50
C VAL A 4 18.13 8.09 0.12
N PHE A 5 17.89 9.23 -0.51
CA PHE A 5 18.97 10.15 -0.88
C PHE A 5 19.56 10.88 0.32
N ASP A 6 18.73 11.19 1.32
CA ASP A 6 19.17 11.81 2.56
C ASP A 6 20.06 10.90 3.39
N ALA A 7 19.85 9.58 3.33
CA ALA A 7 20.68 8.59 3.99
C ALA A 7 22.10 8.49 3.41
N TYR A 8 22.36 9.02 2.21
CA TYR A 8 23.68 8.96 1.60
C TYR A 8 24.68 9.93 2.28
N PRO A 9 25.79 9.44 2.84
CA PRO A 9 26.87 10.30 3.30
C PRO A 9 27.41 11.18 2.16
N HIS A 10 27.95 12.32 2.53
CA HIS A 10 28.52 13.26 1.53
C HIS A 10 29.51 12.59 0.57
N ARG A 11 30.38 11.69 1.07
CA ARG A 11 31.34 10.94 0.22
C ARG A 11 30.64 10.09 -0.83
N THR A 12 29.53 9.44 -0.48
CA THR A 12 28.74 8.65 -1.43
C THR A 12 28.10 9.54 -2.48
N ARG A 13 27.57 10.69 -2.10
CA ARG A 13 27.01 11.66 -3.07
C ARG A 13 28.07 12.14 -4.05
N VAL A 14 29.25 12.52 -3.58
CA VAL A 14 30.40 12.93 -4.44
C VAL A 14 30.81 11.79 -5.38
N ALA A 15 30.96 10.56 -4.86
CA ALA A 15 31.34 9.40 -5.67
C ALA A 15 30.33 9.10 -6.78
N ARG A 16 29.03 9.34 -6.52
CA ARG A 16 27.98 9.22 -7.55
C ARG A 16 28.07 10.35 -8.58
N THR A 17 28.29 11.57 -8.15
CA THR A 17 28.38 12.74 -9.04
C THR A 17 29.54 12.61 -10.03
N VAL A 18 30.68 12.07 -9.59
CA VAL A 18 31.86 11.87 -10.46
C VAL A 18 31.85 10.52 -11.21
N GLY A 19 30.75 9.74 -11.08
CA GLY A 19 30.60 8.46 -11.79
C GLY A 19 31.43 7.30 -11.23
N LEU A 20 32.04 7.45 -10.05
CA LEU A 20 32.78 6.38 -9.38
C LEU A 20 31.83 5.28 -8.87
N LEU A 21 30.63 5.66 -8.42
CA LEU A 21 29.52 4.78 -8.09
C LEU A 21 28.42 5.00 -9.11
N THR A 22 28.02 3.92 -9.80
CA THR A 22 26.93 3.91 -10.77
C THR A 22 25.80 2.99 -10.29
N GLY A 23 24.66 3.08 -10.94
CA GLY A 23 23.49 2.28 -10.64
C GLY A 23 22.32 3.11 -10.13
N LEU A 24 21.17 2.47 -10.09
CA LEU A 24 19.93 3.09 -9.60
C LEU A 24 19.89 3.05 -8.07
N PRO A 25 19.32 4.07 -7.43
CA PRO A 25 19.06 4.03 -6.00
C PRO A 25 18.13 2.86 -5.65
N ASP A 26 18.24 2.35 -4.42
CA ASP A 26 17.41 1.27 -3.90
C ASP A 26 15.92 1.61 -3.86
N ALA A 27 15.55 2.87 -4.12
CA ALA A 27 14.17 3.31 -4.29
C ALA A 27 13.37 2.43 -5.28
N TYR A 28 14.00 1.89 -6.31
CA TYR A 28 13.37 0.94 -7.23
C TYR A 28 13.15 -0.45 -6.64
N GLY A 29 13.83 -0.81 -5.59
CA GLY A 29 13.64 -2.07 -4.86
C GLY A 29 12.40 -2.09 -3.98
N ARG A 30 11.85 -0.94 -3.63
CA ARG A 30 10.71 -0.83 -2.70
C ARG A 30 9.44 -1.50 -3.19
N GLY A 31 9.15 -1.44 -4.48
CA GLY A 31 8.02 -2.13 -5.08
C GLY A 31 8.10 -3.66 -5.03
N ARG A 32 9.23 -4.22 -4.58
CA ARG A 32 9.42 -5.66 -4.38
C ARG A 32 9.15 -6.11 -2.95
N ILE A 33 8.89 -5.18 -2.04
CA ILE A 33 8.52 -5.50 -0.66
C ILE A 33 7.03 -5.85 -0.67
N VAL A 34 6.70 -7.03 -0.17
CA VAL A 34 5.31 -7.45 0.00
C VAL A 34 4.71 -6.68 1.16
N GLY A 35 3.71 -5.85 0.89
CA GLY A 35 2.90 -5.22 1.93
C GLY A 35 1.91 -6.23 2.53
N ASP A 36 1.65 -6.14 3.81
CA ASP A 36 0.57 -6.92 4.42
C ASP A 36 -0.78 -6.19 4.25
N TYR A 37 -1.32 -6.28 3.05
CA TYR A 37 -2.59 -5.64 2.69
C TYR A 37 -3.80 -6.22 3.42
N ARG A 38 -3.65 -7.41 4.05
CA ARG A 38 -4.68 -8.10 4.83
C ARG A 38 -5.05 -7.35 6.11
N ARG A 39 -4.15 -6.50 6.60
CA ARG A 39 -4.39 -5.78 7.86
C ARG A 39 -5.62 -4.90 7.81
N VAL A 40 -5.91 -4.26 6.67
CA VAL A 40 -7.08 -3.40 6.53
C VAL A 40 -8.37 -4.20 6.60
N PRO A 41 -8.61 -5.25 5.78
CA PRO A 41 -9.82 -6.05 5.92
C PRO A 41 -9.93 -6.82 7.24
N LEU A 42 -8.81 -7.17 7.89
CA LEU A 42 -8.84 -7.88 9.17
C LEU A 42 -9.20 -6.98 10.36
N TYR A 43 -8.70 -5.77 10.39
CA TYR A 43 -8.77 -4.92 11.59
C TYR A 43 -9.54 -3.61 11.39
N GLY A 44 -9.66 -3.14 10.15
CA GLY A 44 -10.15 -1.81 9.83
C GLY A 44 -9.13 -0.70 10.14
N THR A 45 -9.33 0.46 9.52
CA THR A 45 -8.41 1.59 9.70
C THR A 45 -8.48 2.22 11.08
N ASP A 46 -9.65 2.18 11.75
CA ASP A 46 -9.79 2.75 13.10
C ASP A 46 -8.90 2.02 14.11
N PHE A 47 -8.91 0.69 14.08
CA PHE A 47 -8.01 -0.10 14.93
C PHE A 47 -6.54 0.18 14.61
N LEU A 48 -6.19 0.24 13.33
CA LEU A 48 -4.80 0.49 12.90
C LEU A 48 -4.32 1.89 13.33
N ILE A 49 -5.20 2.90 13.30
CA ILE A 49 -4.90 4.25 13.78
C ILE A 49 -4.66 4.24 15.29
N GLU A 50 -5.49 3.55 16.07
CA GLU A 50 -5.30 3.46 17.52
C GLU A 50 -3.99 2.74 17.89
N GLU A 51 -3.61 1.69 17.16
CA GLU A 51 -2.31 1.04 17.36
C GLU A 51 -1.16 2.01 17.05
N LYS A 52 -1.26 2.80 15.97
CA LYS A 52 -0.25 3.81 15.63
C LYS A 52 -0.17 4.95 16.64
N LYS A 53 -1.27 5.35 17.27
CA LYS A 53 -1.25 6.31 18.37
C LYS A 53 -0.49 5.76 19.59
N LYS A 54 -0.69 4.48 19.92
CA LYS A 54 0.09 3.83 20.97
C LYS A 54 1.58 3.77 20.64
N ASP A 55 1.93 3.47 19.38
CA ASP A 55 3.32 3.52 18.90
C ASP A 55 3.90 4.93 19.09
N LEU A 56 3.13 5.98 18.75
CA LEU A 56 3.55 7.37 18.87
C LEU A 56 3.77 7.78 20.36
N ASP A 57 2.87 7.33 21.24
CA ASP A 57 2.97 7.60 22.67
C ASP A 57 4.17 6.86 23.30
N ALA A 58 4.49 5.67 22.80
CA ALA A 58 5.67 4.91 23.24
C ALA A 58 7.01 5.54 22.82
N LEU A 59 7.00 6.45 21.84
CA LEU A 59 8.18 7.20 21.39
C LEU A 59 8.41 8.45 22.26
N ASP A 60 8.52 8.25 23.57
CA ASP A 60 8.83 9.29 24.56
C ASP A 60 10.35 9.43 24.81
N GLY A 61 10.74 10.35 25.74
CA GLY A 61 12.11 10.57 26.14
C GLY A 61 12.83 11.67 25.34
N ALA A 62 14.17 11.62 25.27
CA ALA A 62 14.95 12.68 24.63
C ALA A 62 14.63 12.80 23.14
N MET A 63 14.32 14.01 22.69
CA MET A 63 13.98 14.31 21.29
C MET A 63 15.26 14.47 20.46
N THR A 64 15.89 13.34 20.14
CA THR A 64 16.96 13.29 19.15
C THR A 64 16.41 13.43 17.74
N ASP A 65 17.23 13.82 16.77
CA ASP A 65 16.83 13.93 15.35
C ASP A 65 16.20 12.63 14.83
N GLU A 66 16.76 11.48 15.20
CA GLU A 66 16.24 10.18 14.83
C GLU A 66 14.82 9.96 15.40
N ARG A 67 14.63 10.30 16.67
CA ARG A 67 13.32 10.14 17.32
C ARG A 67 12.27 11.10 16.75
N ILE A 68 12.66 12.33 16.46
CA ILE A 68 11.77 13.30 15.80
C ILE A 68 11.32 12.76 14.46
N ARG A 69 12.24 12.29 13.61
CA ARG A 69 11.92 11.70 12.31
C ARG A 69 10.98 10.48 12.40
N LEU A 70 11.23 9.61 13.40
CA LEU A 70 10.38 8.44 13.61
C LEU A 70 8.96 8.84 14.05
N ARG A 71 8.85 9.84 14.93
CA ARG A 71 7.54 10.38 15.35
C ARG A 71 6.78 11.01 14.17
N GLU A 72 7.48 11.77 13.33
CA GLU A 72 6.90 12.35 12.11
C GLU A 72 6.41 11.24 11.17
N GLU A 73 7.19 10.17 10.98
CA GLU A 73 6.81 9.04 10.15
C GLU A 73 5.55 8.34 10.68
N VAL A 74 5.48 8.05 11.98
CA VAL A 74 4.30 7.43 12.59
C VAL A 74 3.08 8.35 12.45
N GLN A 75 3.25 9.67 12.66
CA GLN A 75 2.17 10.63 12.46
C GLN A 75 1.69 10.67 11.01
N MET A 76 2.60 10.61 10.04
CA MET A 76 2.23 10.52 8.62
C MET A 76 1.46 9.24 8.29
N GLN A 77 1.81 8.11 8.91
CA GLN A 77 1.05 6.86 8.77
C GLN A 77 -0.39 7.00 9.29
N ILE A 78 -0.59 7.68 10.43
CA ILE A 78 -1.92 7.96 10.97
C ILE A 78 -2.73 8.81 9.98
N CYS A 79 -2.15 9.90 9.47
CA CYS A 79 -2.80 10.75 8.47
C CYS A 79 -3.16 9.96 7.20
N ALA A 80 -2.24 9.14 6.69
CA ALA A 80 -2.46 8.32 5.50
C ALA A 80 -3.61 7.30 5.68
N LEU A 81 -3.74 6.69 6.86
CA LEU A 81 -4.87 5.80 7.18
C LEU A 81 -6.20 6.55 7.21
N GLN A 82 -6.22 7.77 7.75
CA GLN A 82 -7.41 8.63 7.76
C GLN A 82 -7.81 9.06 6.35
N GLU A 83 -6.85 9.47 5.54
CA GLU A 83 -7.07 9.85 4.13
C GLU A 83 -7.56 8.66 3.31
N MET A 84 -7.01 7.46 3.53
CA MET A 84 -7.45 6.23 2.87
C MET A 84 -8.90 5.88 3.23
N ALA A 85 -9.29 6.02 4.50
CA ALA A 85 -10.68 5.81 4.93
C ALA A 85 -11.63 6.83 4.29
N LEU A 86 -11.22 8.09 4.22
CA LEU A 86 -11.99 9.15 3.54
C LEU A 86 -12.14 8.88 2.05
N MET A 87 -11.07 8.44 1.39
CA MET A 87 -11.10 8.05 -0.02
C MET A 87 -12.06 6.88 -0.24
N ALA A 88 -11.96 5.82 0.56
CA ALA A 88 -12.83 4.64 0.45
C ALA A 88 -14.32 5.03 0.62
N LYS A 89 -14.62 5.90 1.59
CA LYS A 89 -15.97 6.43 1.80
C LYS A 89 -16.49 7.15 0.56
N GLY A 90 -15.64 7.91 -0.15
CA GLY A 90 -15.98 8.56 -1.41
C GLY A 90 -16.39 7.58 -2.53
N TYR A 91 -15.91 6.35 -2.46
CA TYR A 91 -16.29 5.23 -3.35
C TYR A 91 -17.40 4.35 -2.78
N GLY A 92 -18.02 4.73 -1.67
CA GLY A 92 -19.10 3.97 -1.04
C GLY A 92 -18.63 2.77 -0.23
N CYS A 93 -17.34 2.68 0.11
CA CYS A 93 -16.77 1.59 0.88
C CYS A 93 -16.46 2.05 2.32
N ASP A 94 -16.82 1.23 3.31
CA ASP A 94 -16.42 1.44 4.71
C ASP A 94 -15.29 0.48 5.07
N ILE A 95 -14.09 1.02 5.18
CA ILE A 95 -12.88 0.29 5.58
C ILE A 95 -12.45 0.63 7.01
N THR A 96 -13.27 1.36 7.76
CA THR A 96 -12.96 1.73 9.14
C THR A 96 -13.07 0.56 10.10
N ARG A 97 -13.86 -0.45 9.74
CA ARG A 97 -14.15 -1.67 10.50
C ARG A 97 -13.58 -2.90 9.79
N PRO A 98 -13.44 -4.04 10.50
CA PRO A 98 -13.16 -5.32 9.87
C PRO A 98 -14.18 -5.66 8.79
N ALA A 99 -13.72 -6.29 7.71
CA ALA A 99 -14.58 -6.74 6.63
C ALA A 99 -15.55 -7.84 7.10
N GLU A 100 -16.82 -7.69 6.77
CA GLU A 100 -17.87 -8.65 7.12
C GLU A 100 -18.23 -9.59 5.98
N THR A 101 -17.99 -9.18 4.72
CA THR A 101 -18.31 -9.95 3.53
C THR A 101 -17.09 -10.12 2.63
N ALA A 102 -17.19 -11.04 1.67
CA ALA A 102 -16.17 -11.21 0.62
C ALA A 102 -15.99 -9.92 -0.18
N HIS A 103 -17.09 -9.22 -0.48
CA HIS A 103 -17.06 -7.94 -1.18
C HIS A 103 -16.29 -6.89 -0.36
N ASP A 104 -16.57 -6.76 0.95
CA ASP A 104 -15.85 -5.82 1.81
C ASP A 104 -14.37 -6.15 1.90
N ALA A 105 -14.03 -7.45 2.01
CA ALA A 105 -12.65 -7.90 2.08
C ALA A 105 -11.86 -7.55 0.80
N VAL A 106 -12.45 -7.80 -0.37
CA VAL A 106 -11.85 -7.44 -1.66
C VAL A 106 -11.66 -5.93 -1.79
N GLN A 107 -12.66 -5.13 -1.43
CA GLN A 107 -12.59 -3.67 -1.49
C GLN A 107 -11.54 -3.11 -0.52
N SER A 108 -11.53 -3.57 0.73
CA SER A 108 -10.58 -3.13 1.74
C SER A 108 -9.14 -3.48 1.36
N LEU A 109 -8.92 -4.68 0.84
CA LEU A 109 -7.63 -5.13 0.34
C LEU A 109 -7.16 -4.29 -0.85
N TYR A 110 -8.07 -3.98 -1.77
CA TYR A 110 -7.76 -3.13 -2.93
C TYR A 110 -7.39 -1.70 -2.50
N MET A 111 -8.09 -1.11 -1.52
CA MET A 111 -7.74 0.22 -0.99
C MET A 111 -6.34 0.21 -0.34
N ALA A 112 -6.02 -0.83 0.44
CA ALA A 112 -4.70 -1.01 1.02
C ALA A 112 -3.60 -1.14 -0.06
N TYR A 113 -3.89 -1.88 -1.13
CA TYR A 113 -3.00 -2.01 -2.28
C TYR A 113 -2.76 -0.66 -2.97
N LEU A 114 -3.79 0.16 -3.19
CA LEU A 114 -3.65 1.49 -3.79
C LEU A 114 -2.75 2.40 -2.95
N ALA A 115 -2.90 2.38 -1.62
CA ALA A 115 -2.02 3.11 -0.72
C ALA A 115 -0.57 2.65 -0.83
N GLY A 116 -0.34 1.34 -0.89
CA GLY A 116 0.99 0.76 -1.09
C GLY A 116 1.62 1.17 -2.43
N VAL A 117 0.86 1.16 -3.51
CA VAL A 117 1.33 1.61 -4.83
C VAL A 117 1.71 3.08 -4.81
N LYS A 118 0.88 3.92 -4.19
CA LYS A 118 1.14 5.36 -4.05
C LYS A 118 2.42 5.62 -3.26
N GLU A 119 2.58 4.95 -2.11
CA GLU A 119 3.77 5.11 -1.25
C GLU A 119 5.04 4.63 -1.95
N ASN A 120 5.00 3.46 -2.54
CA ASN A 120 6.16 2.89 -3.22
C ASN A 120 6.57 3.71 -4.44
N ASN A 121 5.63 4.34 -5.12
CA ASN A 121 5.87 5.06 -6.37
C ASN A 121 6.75 4.26 -7.34
N GLY A 122 6.55 2.95 -7.38
CA GLY A 122 7.31 1.97 -8.16
C GLY A 122 6.43 1.18 -9.11
N ALA A 123 7.01 0.75 -10.25
CA ALA A 123 6.28 0.03 -11.29
C ALA A 123 5.98 -1.43 -10.91
N ALA A 124 6.74 -2.02 -10.00
CA ALA A 124 6.60 -3.41 -9.59
C ALA A 124 6.09 -3.50 -8.15
N THR A 125 5.03 -4.25 -7.93
CA THR A 125 4.41 -4.43 -6.61
C THR A 125 4.05 -5.89 -6.40
N SER A 126 4.40 -6.45 -5.25
CA SER A 126 4.02 -7.80 -4.86
C SER A 126 2.75 -7.76 -4.01
N LEU A 127 1.74 -8.54 -4.36
CA LEU A 127 0.49 -8.67 -3.59
C LEU A 127 0.62 -9.67 -2.44
N GLY A 128 1.51 -10.65 -2.56
CA GLY A 128 1.52 -11.80 -1.68
C GLY A 128 0.35 -12.74 -1.97
N ARG A 129 0.14 -13.73 -1.13
CA ARG A 129 -0.91 -14.74 -1.29
C ARG A 129 -2.30 -14.20 -0.93
N THR A 130 -2.79 -13.23 -1.69
CA THR A 130 -4.08 -12.61 -1.46
C THR A 130 -5.24 -13.53 -1.77
N ALA A 131 -5.09 -14.41 -2.77
CA ALA A 131 -6.10 -15.40 -3.12
C ALA A 131 -6.44 -16.30 -1.93
N THR A 132 -5.43 -16.88 -1.26
CA THR A 132 -5.62 -17.71 -0.06
C THR A 132 -6.31 -16.94 1.08
N PHE A 133 -6.04 -15.66 1.21
CA PHE A 133 -6.69 -14.83 2.23
C PHE A 133 -8.15 -14.53 1.88
N LEU A 134 -8.44 -14.15 0.64
CA LEU A 134 -9.79 -13.83 0.20
C LEU A 134 -10.70 -15.05 0.19
N ASP A 135 -10.14 -16.23 -0.07
CA ASP A 135 -10.85 -17.51 -0.04
C ASP A 135 -11.58 -17.75 1.28
N ILE A 136 -11.04 -17.29 2.40
CA ILE A 136 -11.67 -17.39 3.73
C ILE A 136 -13.03 -16.70 3.74
N TYR A 137 -13.12 -15.52 3.17
CA TYR A 137 -14.36 -14.73 3.11
C TYR A 137 -15.31 -15.26 2.06
N ILE A 138 -14.77 -15.61 0.88
CA ILE A 138 -15.55 -16.16 -0.23
C ILE A 138 -16.21 -17.49 0.18
N GLN A 139 -15.43 -18.42 0.76
CA GLN A 139 -15.95 -19.70 1.20
C GLN A 139 -17.03 -19.54 2.27
N ARG A 140 -16.81 -18.66 3.25
CA ARG A 140 -17.79 -18.37 4.28
C ARG A 140 -19.11 -17.84 3.70
N ASP A 141 -19.03 -16.92 2.74
CA ASP A 141 -20.20 -16.30 2.14
C ASP A 141 -20.94 -17.28 1.19
N LEU A 142 -20.21 -18.20 0.54
CA LEU A 142 -20.79 -19.32 -0.20
C LEU A 142 -21.53 -20.29 0.74
N ASP A 143 -20.92 -20.67 1.86
CA ASP A 143 -21.49 -21.59 2.84
C ASP A 143 -22.76 -21.00 3.49
N ASN A 144 -22.78 -19.68 3.69
CA ASN A 144 -23.94 -18.96 4.23
C ASN A 144 -25.02 -18.67 3.18
N GLY A 145 -24.75 -18.92 1.90
CA GLY A 145 -25.67 -18.64 0.80
C GLY A 145 -25.88 -17.15 0.51
N THR A 146 -24.98 -16.28 1.00
CA THR A 146 -25.00 -14.84 0.71
C THR A 146 -24.26 -14.51 -0.60
N LEU A 147 -23.47 -15.45 -1.09
CA LEU A 147 -22.76 -15.40 -2.36
C LEU A 147 -22.97 -16.74 -3.09
N ASP A 148 -23.01 -16.71 -4.40
CA ASP A 148 -22.95 -17.91 -5.24
C ASP A 148 -21.62 -17.98 -6.02
N GLU A 149 -21.35 -19.09 -6.69
CA GLU A 149 -20.11 -19.26 -7.44
C GLU A 149 -19.93 -18.21 -8.56
N SER A 150 -21.03 -17.79 -9.19
CA SER A 150 -21.01 -16.76 -10.22
C SER A 150 -20.63 -15.41 -9.66
N GLY A 151 -21.20 -15.04 -8.52
CA GLY A 151 -20.85 -13.80 -7.81
C GLY A 151 -19.43 -13.82 -7.27
N ALA A 152 -18.95 -14.98 -6.78
CA ALA A 152 -17.56 -15.14 -6.34
C ALA A 152 -16.59 -14.94 -7.51
N GLN A 153 -16.88 -15.53 -8.67
CA GLN A 153 -16.09 -15.33 -9.88
C GLN A 153 -16.09 -13.86 -10.31
N GLU A 154 -17.24 -13.21 -10.28
CA GLU A 154 -17.34 -11.79 -10.61
C GLU A 154 -16.49 -10.91 -9.69
N LEU A 155 -16.48 -11.16 -8.39
CA LEU A 155 -15.62 -10.43 -7.43
C LEU A 155 -14.13 -10.57 -7.77
N VAL A 156 -13.69 -11.79 -8.09
CA VAL A 156 -12.30 -12.06 -8.49
C VAL A 156 -11.97 -11.36 -9.80
N ASP A 157 -12.83 -11.46 -10.80
CA ASP A 157 -12.65 -10.82 -12.10
C ASP A 157 -12.56 -9.30 -11.97
N GLN A 158 -13.46 -8.70 -11.20
CA GLN A 158 -13.44 -7.26 -10.93
C GLN A 158 -12.15 -6.82 -10.21
N PHE A 159 -11.66 -7.61 -9.26
CA PHE A 159 -10.41 -7.35 -8.59
C PHE A 159 -9.23 -7.36 -9.56
N ILE A 160 -9.12 -8.38 -10.41
CA ILE A 160 -8.05 -8.48 -11.42
C ILE A 160 -8.12 -7.33 -12.42
N ILE A 161 -9.32 -6.97 -12.90
CA ILE A 161 -9.52 -5.82 -13.78
C ILE A 161 -9.04 -4.54 -13.11
N LYS A 162 -9.40 -4.31 -11.85
CA LYS A 162 -8.98 -3.12 -11.10
C LYS A 162 -7.46 -3.06 -10.91
N LEU A 163 -6.81 -4.18 -10.63
CA LEU A 163 -5.34 -4.25 -10.57
C LEU A 163 -4.71 -3.85 -11.91
N ARG A 164 -5.30 -4.26 -13.02
CA ARG A 164 -4.82 -3.90 -14.37
C ARG A 164 -5.03 -2.44 -14.73
N LEU A 165 -6.03 -1.78 -14.15
CA LEU A 165 -6.34 -0.37 -14.38
C LEU A 165 -5.40 0.57 -13.64
N VAL A 166 -4.76 0.12 -12.57
CA VAL A 166 -3.80 0.94 -11.81
C VAL A 166 -2.58 1.25 -12.66
N ARG A 167 -2.27 2.53 -12.79
CA ARG A 167 -1.14 3.03 -13.57
C ARG A 167 -0.12 3.67 -12.65
N HIS A 168 1.14 3.36 -12.89
CA HIS A 168 2.26 4.07 -12.29
C HIS A 168 2.59 5.28 -13.16
N LEU A 169 2.40 6.49 -12.62
CA LEU A 169 2.71 7.72 -13.32
C LEU A 169 4.17 8.11 -13.05
N ARG A 170 4.89 8.36 -14.12
CA ARG A 170 6.27 8.85 -14.11
C ARG A 170 6.31 10.36 -14.38
N THR A 171 7.44 10.86 -14.88
CA THR A 171 7.53 12.26 -15.28
C THR A 171 6.58 12.58 -16.44
N PRO A 172 6.15 13.84 -16.60
CA PRO A 172 5.27 14.23 -17.71
C PRO A 172 5.79 13.79 -19.08
N GLU A 173 7.08 13.94 -19.34
CA GLU A 173 7.72 13.58 -20.61
C GLU A 173 7.67 12.07 -20.86
N TYR A 174 7.86 11.26 -19.82
CA TYR A 174 7.76 9.82 -19.94
C TYR A 174 6.32 9.39 -20.22
N ASN A 175 5.36 10.00 -19.52
CA ASN A 175 3.94 9.68 -19.68
C ASN A 175 3.42 10.08 -21.07
N GLU A 176 3.94 11.17 -21.64
CA GLU A 176 3.62 11.60 -23.01
C GLU A 176 4.03 10.54 -24.04
N LEU A 177 5.23 9.94 -23.87
CA LEU A 177 5.74 8.93 -24.79
C LEU A 177 5.07 7.57 -24.63
N PHE A 178 4.78 7.15 -23.42
CA PHE A 178 4.38 5.76 -23.11
C PHE A 178 2.96 5.62 -22.55
N GLY A 179 2.25 6.71 -22.34
CA GLY A 179 0.88 6.70 -21.79
C GLY A 179 0.78 6.14 -20.37
N GLY A 180 1.87 6.19 -19.60
CA GLY A 180 2.01 5.59 -18.28
C GLY A 180 2.28 4.08 -18.34
N ASP A 181 2.98 3.56 -17.33
CA ASP A 181 3.23 2.14 -17.18
C ASP A 181 2.09 1.44 -16.44
N PRO A 182 1.70 0.23 -16.88
CA PRO A 182 0.90 -0.62 -16.01
C PRO A 182 1.74 -1.01 -14.78
N THR A 183 1.11 -1.11 -13.63
CA THR A 183 1.75 -1.69 -12.45
C THR A 183 2.00 -3.18 -12.68
N TRP A 184 3.22 -3.64 -12.49
CA TRP A 184 3.57 -5.04 -12.57
C TRP A 184 3.32 -5.68 -11.21
N ILE A 185 2.43 -6.66 -11.20
CA ILE A 185 1.96 -7.30 -9.98
C ILE A 185 2.37 -8.76 -10.01
N THR A 186 2.88 -9.22 -8.86
CA THR A 186 3.19 -10.63 -8.61
C THR A 186 2.43 -11.10 -7.37
N GLU A 187 1.87 -12.28 -7.44
CA GLU A 187 1.24 -13.00 -6.34
C GLU A 187 2.17 -14.12 -5.84
#